data_a6ef730b521654910b02148f8d0d6366
#
_entry.id   a6ef730b521654910b02148f8d0d6366
#
_cell.length_a   1.000
_cell.length_b   1.000
_cell.length_c   1.000
_cell.angle_alpha   90.00
_cell.angle_beta   90.00
_cell.angle_gamma   90.00
#
_symmetry.space_group_name_H-M   'P 1'
#
loop_
_entity.id
_entity.type
_entity.pdbx_description
1 polymer ?
#
loop_
_entity_poly.entity_id
_entity_poly.type
_entity_poly.pdbx_seq_one_letter_code
_entity_poly.pdbx_strand_id
1 'polypeptide(L)'
;SLVANCNYALTPYSAENGALVLVPGSHRKNCYPAVAENWMAGEDTIFDVIAAKLPPQELDKLTWTAPEGAVTMEVAVGDAVIWHGNTWHGGWRRDAPGTRVNLAAYFCRSHIATQERRGDDRYPEVFERYADDPRFAQLMGERVFNGWREEGPDFSGAKRNPLGVFD
;
A
#
# COMPACT_ATOMS: atom_id res chain seq x y z
N SER A 1 -10.06 -2.27 9.15
CA SER A 1 -9.13 -1.44 8.36
C SER A 1 -9.86 -0.66 7.28
N LEU A 2 -9.44 0.56 7.02
CA LEU A 2 -9.91 1.34 5.86
C LEU A 2 -9.05 1.02 4.62
N VAL A 3 -7.78 0.73 4.84
CA VAL A 3 -6.80 0.41 3.80
C VAL A 3 -6.01 -0.82 4.22
N ALA A 4 -5.79 -1.72 3.28
CA ALA A 4 -4.87 -2.85 3.42
C ALA A 4 -3.83 -2.79 2.30
N ASN A 5 -2.58 -2.99 2.66
CA ASN A 5 -1.49 -3.07 1.72
C ASN A 5 -1.13 -4.53 1.50
N CYS A 6 -0.75 -4.87 0.29
CA CYS A 6 -0.32 -6.20 -0.09
C CYS A 6 0.91 -6.10 -0.99
N ASN A 7 1.98 -6.83 -0.65
CA ASN A 7 3.12 -6.99 -1.53
C ASN A 7 3.30 -8.45 -1.90
N TYR A 8 3.31 -8.73 -3.19
CA TYR A 8 3.67 -10.03 -3.74
C TYR A 8 5.17 -10.05 -4.04
N ALA A 9 5.88 -11.02 -3.50
CA ALA A 9 7.31 -11.19 -3.74
C ALA A 9 7.52 -11.85 -5.11
N LEU A 10 8.03 -11.08 -6.07
CA LEU A 10 8.42 -11.59 -7.41
C LEU A 10 9.88 -12.00 -7.45
N THR A 11 10.67 -11.57 -6.47
CA THR A 11 12.00 -12.02 -6.14
C THR A 11 12.09 -12.30 -4.65
N PRO A 12 13.05 -13.09 -4.14
CA PRO A 12 13.15 -13.38 -2.73
C PRO A 12 13.29 -12.10 -1.88
N TYR A 13 12.58 -12.05 -0.76
CA TYR A 13 12.74 -11.04 0.27
C TYR A 13 13.68 -11.55 1.36
N SER A 14 14.76 -10.79 1.62
CA SER A 14 15.64 -10.97 2.77
C SER A 14 16.10 -9.60 3.25
N ALA A 15 16.65 -9.52 4.46
CA ALA A 15 17.21 -8.28 4.98
C ALA A 15 18.24 -7.67 4.01
N GLU A 16 19.17 -8.48 3.49
CA GLU A 16 20.19 -8.06 2.54
C GLU A 16 19.61 -7.57 1.20
N ASN A 17 18.46 -8.13 0.83
CA ASN A 17 17.77 -7.80 -0.42
C ASN A 17 16.80 -6.62 -0.28
N GLY A 18 16.84 -5.93 0.86
CA GLY A 18 16.00 -4.75 1.13
C GLY A 18 14.54 -5.12 1.40
N ALA A 19 14.30 -6.17 2.15
CA ALA A 19 12.96 -6.63 2.49
C ALA A 19 12.12 -5.58 3.20
N LEU A 20 10.81 -5.75 3.10
CA LEU A 20 9.82 -5.01 3.87
C LEU A 20 10.03 -5.25 5.38
N VAL A 21 9.94 -4.19 6.15
CA VAL A 21 9.98 -4.19 7.61
C VAL A 21 8.65 -3.69 8.14
N LEU A 22 8.10 -4.39 9.11
CA LEU A 22 6.85 -4.02 9.76
C LEU A 22 7.05 -3.93 11.27
N VAL A 23 6.31 -3.05 11.93
CA VAL A 23 6.23 -3.02 13.40
C VAL A 23 4.86 -3.58 13.81
N PRO A 24 4.81 -4.84 14.26
CA PRO A 24 3.55 -5.48 14.66
C PRO A 24 2.82 -4.67 15.74
N GLY A 25 1.51 -4.50 15.57
CA GLY A 25 0.67 -3.78 16.54
C GLY A 25 0.71 -2.25 16.42
N SER A 26 1.63 -1.67 15.65
CA SER A 26 1.76 -0.21 15.50
C SER A 26 0.54 0.47 14.89
N HIS A 27 -0.25 -0.25 14.09
CA HIS A 27 -1.51 0.27 13.52
C HIS A 27 -2.55 0.72 14.57
N ARG A 28 -2.37 0.32 15.84
CA ARG A 28 -3.21 0.73 16.97
C ARG A 28 -2.71 2.00 17.64
N LYS A 29 -1.49 2.43 17.33
CA LYS A 29 -0.91 3.66 17.85
C LYS A 29 -1.41 4.82 16.98
N ASN A 30 -1.89 5.87 17.63
CA ASN A 30 -2.34 7.08 16.92
C ASN A 30 -1.23 8.13 16.89
N CYS A 31 -0.03 7.70 16.50
CA CYS A 31 1.15 8.55 16.37
C CYS A 31 2.09 7.96 15.32
N TYR A 32 3.02 8.77 14.87
CA TYR A 32 4.15 8.33 14.06
C TYR A 32 5.25 7.71 14.94
N PRO A 33 6.11 6.84 14.40
CA PRO A 33 7.30 6.41 15.13
C PRO A 33 8.21 7.59 15.42
N ALA A 34 8.86 7.62 16.59
CA ALA A 34 9.73 8.73 17.00
C ALA A 34 10.82 9.06 15.98
N VAL A 35 11.32 8.05 15.26
CA VAL A 35 12.28 8.25 14.17
C VAL A 35 11.71 9.06 12.99
N ALA A 36 10.40 9.09 12.81
CA ALA A 36 9.74 9.87 11.77
C ALA A 36 9.42 11.30 12.21
N GLU A 37 9.38 11.58 13.51
CA GLU A 37 9.11 12.94 14.01
C GLU A 37 10.18 13.93 13.55
N ASN A 38 11.44 13.50 13.51
CA ASN A 38 12.53 14.34 13.01
C ASN A 38 12.44 14.60 11.50
N TRP A 39 11.70 13.80 10.76
CA TRP A 39 11.53 13.91 9.32
C TRP A 39 10.30 14.74 8.95
N MET A 40 9.31 14.75 9.83
CA MET A 40 8.06 15.50 9.63
C MET A 40 8.07 16.88 10.26
N ALA A 41 9.06 17.18 11.11
CA ALA A 41 9.23 18.49 11.73
C ALA A 41 9.85 19.53 10.76
N GLY A 42 10.36 19.10 9.61
CA GLY A 42 10.84 19.99 8.55
C GLY A 42 9.73 20.29 7.53
N GLU A 43 9.85 21.41 6.84
CA GLU A 43 8.98 21.78 5.72
C GLU A 43 9.20 20.85 4.50
N ASP A 44 10.31 20.11 4.49
CA ASP A 44 10.68 19.19 3.43
C ASP A 44 10.14 17.79 3.71
N THR A 45 9.44 17.23 2.74
CA THR A 45 9.03 15.82 2.79
C THR A 45 10.24 14.91 2.54
N ILE A 46 10.14 13.63 2.89
CA ILE A 46 11.18 12.64 2.55
C ILE A 46 11.47 12.61 1.04
N PHE A 47 10.48 12.92 0.22
CA PHE A 47 10.63 13.02 -1.23
C PHE A 47 11.46 14.24 -1.62
N ASP A 48 11.32 15.34 -0.91
CA ASP A 48 12.12 16.56 -1.14
C ASP A 48 13.58 16.32 -0.74
N VAL A 49 13.81 15.61 0.36
CA VAL A 49 15.15 15.20 0.79
C VAL A 49 15.81 14.25 -0.23
N ILE A 50 15.06 13.30 -0.76
CA ILE A 50 15.55 12.40 -1.83
C ILE A 50 15.71 13.17 -3.15
N ALA A 51 14.78 14.05 -3.48
CA ALA A 51 14.81 14.88 -4.68
C ALA A 51 15.93 15.94 -4.65
N ALA A 52 16.31 16.43 -3.47
CA ALA A 52 17.42 17.35 -3.27
C ALA A 52 18.78 16.75 -3.67
N LYS A 53 18.80 15.52 -4.18
CA LYS A 53 20.02 14.85 -4.68
C LYS A 53 21.16 14.90 -3.66
N LEU A 54 20.89 14.43 -2.44
CA LEU A 54 21.96 14.23 -1.49
C LEU A 54 23.07 13.41 -2.14
N PRO A 55 24.33 13.87 -2.06
CA PRO A 55 25.44 13.07 -2.57
C PRO A 55 25.40 11.67 -1.93
N PRO A 56 25.83 10.61 -2.61
CA PRO A 56 25.83 9.25 -2.04
C PRO A 56 26.47 9.17 -0.64
N GLN A 57 27.49 10.00 -0.37
CA GLN A 57 28.17 10.06 0.92
C GLN A 57 27.30 10.64 2.04
N GLU A 58 26.29 11.43 1.72
CA GLU A 58 25.31 11.96 2.69
C GLU A 58 24.16 10.94 2.91
N LEU A 59 23.80 10.21 1.88
CA LEU A 59 22.84 9.09 1.99
C LEU A 59 23.39 7.98 2.90
N ASP A 60 24.70 7.72 2.85
CA ASP A 60 25.34 6.75 3.73
C ASP A 60 25.38 7.18 5.21
N LYS A 61 25.27 8.46 5.48
CA LYS A 61 25.17 9.01 6.86
C LYS A 61 23.76 8.94 7.43
N LEU A 62 22.73 8.73 6.60
CA LEU A 62 21.39 8.49 7.07
C LEU A 62 21.36 7.10 7.72
N THR A 63 21.53 7.06 9.04
CA THR A 63 21.38 5.83 9.81
C THR A 63 19.91 5.47 9.85
N TRP A 64 19.53 4.51 9.01
CA TRP A 64 18.21 3.93 9.03
C TRP A 64 18.07 3.04 10.25
N THR A 65 17.61 3.60 11.35
CA THR A 65 17.32 2.81 12.54
C THR A 65 15.86 2.39 12.48
N ALA A 66 15.64 1.08 12.41
CA ALA A 66 14.28 0.55 12.50
C ALA A 66 13.71 0.86 13.89
N PRO A 67 12.41 1.19 14.01
CA PRO A 67 11.76 1.33 15.30
C PRO A 67 11.86 0.04 16.12
N GLU A 68 11.84 0.16 17.45
CA GLU A 68 11.80 -0.98 18.34
C GLU A 68 10.64 -1.91 17.99
N GLY A 69 10.91 -3.21 17.97
CA GLY A 69 9.94 -4.25 17.63
C GLY A 69 9.71 -4.43 16.11
N ALA A 70 10.53 -3.79 15.27
CA ALA A 70 10.48 -4.02 13.84
C ALA A 70 10.86 -5.44 13.47
N VAL A 71 10.10 -6.03 12.55
CA VAL A 71 10.28 -7.40 12.06
C VAL A 71 10.47 -7.38 10.56
N THR A 72 11.53 -8.00 10.07
CA THR A 72 11.79 -8.18 8.64
C THR A 72 10.88 -9.25 8.07
N MET A 73 10.24 -8.95 6.96
CA MET A 73 9.41 -9.91 6.24
C MET A 73 10.26 -10.71 5.26
N GLU A 74 10.81 -11.82 5.74
CA GLU A 74 11.56 -12.74 4.90
C GLU A 74 10.60 -13.77 4.31
N VAL A 75 10.39 -13.69 3.00
CA VAL A 75 9.41 -14.50 2.27
C VAL A 75 9.98 -14.98 0.94
N ALA A 76 9.47 -16.11 0.48
CA ALA A 76 9.86 -16.71 -0.80
C ALA A 76 9.16 -16.03 -1.99
N VAL A 77 9.64 -16.33 -3.19
CA VAL A 77 8.98 -15.93 -4.44
C VAL A 77 7.58 -16.56 -4.49
N GLY A 78 6.59 -15.76 -4.81
CA GLY A 78 5.19 -16.17 -4.87
C GLY A 78 4.40 -15.95 -3.58
N ASP A 79 5.09 -15.67 -2.47
CA ASP A 79 4.42 -15.29 -1.23
C ASP A 79 3.89 -13.86 -1.28
N ALA A 80 2.90 -13.59 -0.44
CA ALA A 80 2.34 -12.26 -0.26
C ALA A 80 2.38 -11.84 1.21
N VAL A 81 2.79 -10.61 1.45
CA VAL A 81 2.71 -9.97 2.76
C VAL A 81 1.55 -8.98 2.75
N ILE A 82 0.61 -9.13 3.68
CA ILE A 82 -0.56 -8.24 3.80
C ILE A 82 -0.54 -7.58 5.18
N TRP A 83 -0.73 -6.26 5.21
CA TRP A 83 -0.77 -5.51 6.47
C TRP A 83 -1.79 -4.38 6.45
N HIS A 84 -2.19 -3.96 7.64
CA HIS A 84 -3.09 -2.83 7.84
C HIS A 84 -2.43 -1.53 7.38
N GLY A 85 -3.15 -0.66 6.69
CA GLY A 85 -2.60 0.57 6.12
C GLY A 85 -1.85 1.48 7.11
N ASN A 86 -2.28 1.50 8.38
CA ASN A 86 -1.63 2.30 9.44
C ASN A 86 -0.46 1.58 10.14
N THR A 87 -0.10 0.37 9.73
CA THR A 87 1.08 -0.29 10.30
C THR A 87 2.34 0.47 9.91
N TRP A 88 3.17 0.80 10.88
CA TRP A 88 4.48 1.38 10.60
C TRP A 88 5.30 0.39 9.80
N HIS A 89 5.80 0.83 8.65
CA HIS A 89 6.51 -0.02 7.72
C HIS A 89 7.56 0.78 6.95
N GLY A 90 8.50 0.05 6.41
CA GLY A 90 9.58 0.58 5.57
C GLY A 90 10.27 -0.53 4.80
N GLY A 91 11.35 -0.21 4.12
CA GLY A 91 12.23 -1.18 3.48
C GLY A 91 13.63 -1.12 4.08
N TRP A 92 14.26 -2.26 4.26
CA TRP A 92 15.68 -2.28 4.53
C TRP A 92 16.47 -1.70 3.34
N ARG A 93 17.62 -1.11 3.66
CA ARG A 93 18.61 -0.79 2.63
C ARG A 93 18.97 -2.09 1.92
N ARG A 94 19.07 -2.00 0.60
CA ARG A 94 19.49 -3.13 -0.20
C ARG A 94 21.00 -3.10 -0.38
N ASP A 95 21.67 -4.16 0.03
CA ASP A 95 23.12 -4.33 -0.11
C ASP A 95 23.48 -5.44 -1.11
N ALA A 96 22.51 -6.31 -1.46
CA ALA A 96 22.70 -7.37 -2.45
C ALA A 96 22.75 -6.82 -3.90
N PRO A 97 23.57 -7.41 -4.79
CA PRO A 97 23.59 -7.04 -6.20
C PRO A 97 22.30 -7.47 -6.94
N GLY A 98 22.08 -6.93 -8.13
CA GLY A 98 20.93 -7.27 -8.98
C GLY A 98 19.68 -6.45 -8.67
N THR A 99 18.50 -6.97 -8.94
CA THR A 99 17.21 -6.27 -8.80
C THR A 99 16.26 -7.04 -7.90
N ARG A 100 15.61 -6.36 -6.97
CA ARG A 100 14.46 -6.88 -6.24
C ARG A 100 13.18 -6.35 -6.87
N VAL A 101 12.25 -7.23 -7.17
CA VAL A 101 10.97 -6.90 -7.76
C VAL A 101 9.84 -7.39 -6.86
N ASN A 102 8.89 -6.52 -6.61
CA ASN A 102 7.64 -6.86 -5.94
C ASN A 102 6.47 -6.17 -6.65
N LEU A 103 5.31 -6.77 -6.55
CA LEU A 103 4.06 -6.15 -6.97
C LEU A 103 3.35 -5.63 -5.70
N ALA A 104 3.24 -4.32 -5.60
CA ALA A 104 2.49 -3.68 -4.52
C ALA A 104 1.05 -3.43 -4.97
N ALA A 105 0.10 -3.85 -4.15
CA ALA A 105 -1.32 -3.62 -4.35
C ALA A 105 -1.92 -2.99 -3.09
N TYR A 106 -2.69 -1.92 -3.27
CA TYR A 106 -3.34 -1.18 -2.19
C TYR A 106 -4.83 -1.35 -2.32
N PHE A 107 -5.45 -1.87 -1.27
CA PHE A 107 -6.89 -2.07 -1.23
C PHE A 107 -7.51 -1.12 -0.22
N CYS A 108 -8.56 -0.44 -0.62
CA CYS A 108 -9.31 0.44 0.26
C CYS A 108 -10.80 0.07 0.27
N ARG A 109 -11.51 0.55 1.28
CA ARG A 109 -12.97 0.43 1.28
C ARG A 109 -13.57 1.30 0.18
N SER A 110 -14.72 0.89 -0.33
CA SER A 110 -15.41 1.50 -1.47
C SER A 110 -15.72 2.99 -1.33
N HIS A 111 -15.76 3.52 -0.11
CA HIS A 111 -15.99 4.95 0.16
C HIS A 111 -14.71 5.80 0.17
N ILE A 112 -13.56 5.18 -0.06
CA ILE A 112 -12.27 5.87 -0.15
C ILE A 112 -11.94 6.00 -1.63
N ALA A 113 -11.68 7.23 -2.08
CA ALA A 113 -11.25 7.47 -3.44
C ALA A 113 -9.86 6.83 -3.68
N THR A 114 -9.73 6.09 -4.76
CA THR A 114 -8.46 5.52 -5.19
C THR A 114 -7.56 6.62 -5.74
N GLN A 115 -6.26 6.50 -5.50
CA GLN A 115 -5.28 7.44 -6.07
C GLN A 115 -5.05 7.17 -7.56
N GLU A 116 -5.17 5.92 -7.97
CA GLU A 116 -5.00 5.52 -9.34
C GLU A 116 -6.35 5.57 -10.08
N ARG A 117 -6.31 6.04 -11.32
CA ARG A 117 -7.46 5.97 -12.21
C ARG A 117 -7.63 4.57 -12.74
N ARG A 118 -8.86 4.18 -13.04
CA ARG A 118 -9.16 2.92 -13.70
C ARG A 118 -8.34 2.77 -14.97
N GLY A 119 -7.85 1.57 -15.19
CA GLY A 119 -7.01 1.24 -16.34
C GLY A 119 -7.75 0.66 -17.54
N ASP A 120 -9.09 0.77 -17.56
CA ASP A 120 -9.94 0.25 -18.65
C ASP A 120 -9.57 0.81 -20.02
N ASP A 121 -9.15 2.09 -20.09
CA ASP A 121 -8.66 2.69 -21.32
C ASP A 121 -7.30 2.15 -21.80
N ARG A 122 -6.52 1.58 -20.87
CA ARG A 122 -5.16 1.09 -21.15
C ARG A 122 -5.12 -0.41 -21.44
N TYR A 123 -6.02 -1.16 -20.82
CA TYR A 123 -6.03 -2.62 -20.85
C TYR A 123 -7.46 -3.16 -21.08
N PRO A 124 -8.14 -2.74 -22.18
CA PRO A 124 -9.52 -3.11 -22.45
C PRO A 124 -9.71 -4.64 -22.46
N GLU A 125 -8.72 -5.38 -22.97
CA GLU A 125 -8.77 -6.84 -23.04
C GLU A 125 -8.86 -7.52 -21.67
N VAL A 126 -8.33 -6.89 -20.63
CA VAL A 126 -8.43 -7.42 -19.26
C VAL A 126 -9.84 -7.20 -18.72
N PHE A 127 -10.43 -6.03 -18.97
CA PHE A 127 -11.81 -5.74 -18.57
C PHE A 127 -12.81 -6.58 -19.31
N GLU A 128 -12.64 -6.80 -20.61
CA GLU A 128 -13.47 -7.71 -21.40
C GLU A 128 -13.37 -9.15 -20.87
N ARG A 129 -12.16 -9.62 -20.58
CA ARG A 129 -11.93 -10.98 -20.10
C ARG A 129 -12.61 -11.28 -18.77
N TYR A 130 -12.72 -10.30 -17.88
CA TYR A 130 -13.27 -10.43 -16.54
C TYR A 130 -14.59 -9.69 -16.35
N ALA A 131 -15.27 -9.31 -17.42
CA ALA A 131 -16.50 -8.51 -17.38
C ALA A 131 -17.60 -9.14 -16.52
N ASP A 132 -17.69 -10.47 -16.52
CA ASP A 132 -18.70 -11.21 -15.74
C ASP A 132 -18.24 -11.58 -14.32
N ASP A 133 -17.00 -11.23 -13.94
CA ASP A 133 -16.50 -11.50 -12.58
C ASP A 133 -16.85 -10.33 -11.62
N PRO A 134 -17.82 -10.55 -10.70
CA PRO A 134 -18.23 -9.51 -9.76
C PRO A 134 -17.13 -9.11 -8.77
N ARG A 135 -16.13 -10.00 -8.53
CA ARG A 135 -14.99 -9.70 -7.66
C ARG A 135 -14.00 -8.78 -8.38
N PHE A 136 -13.77 -9.03 -9.67
CA PHE A 136 -12.94 -8.16 -10.48
C PHE A 136 -13.55 -6.77 -10.55
N ALA A 137 -14.83 -6.64 -10.86
CA ALA A 137 -15.55 -5.37 -10.87
C ALA A 137 -15.42 -4.62 -9.52
N GLN A 138 -15.54 -5.34 -8.40
CA GLN A 138 -15.38 -4.76 -7.07
C GLN A 138 -13.94 -4.29 -6.81
N LEU A 139 -12.94 -5.09 -7.17
CA LEU A 139 -11.52 -4.75 -7.01
C LEU A 139 -11.13 -3.54 -7.85
N MET A 140 -11.71 -3.42 -9.04
CA MET A 140 -11.46 -2.30 -9.94
C MET A 140 -12.29 -1.06 -9.61
N GLY A 141 -13.07 -1.09 -8.53
CA GLY A 141 -13.87 0.05 -8.08
C GLY A 141 -15.14 0.32 -8.89
N GLU A 142 -15.59 -0.60 -9.72
CA GLU A 142 -16.82 -0.45 -10.51
C GLU A 142 -18.09 -0.49 -9.64
N ARG A 143 -18.03 -1.20 -8.54
CA ARG A 143 -19.10 -1.27 -7.54
C ARG A 143 -18.81 -0.34 -6.39
N VAL A 144 -19.03 0.93 -6.60
CA VAL A 144 -18.97 1.92 -5.52
C VAL A 144 -20.31 1.87 -4.78
N PHE A 145 -20.28 1.45 -3.53
CA PHE A 145 -21.44 1.56 -2.65
C PHE A 145 -21.66 3.04 -2.32
N ASN A 146 -22.82 3.58 -2.64
CA ASN A 146 -23.17 5.00 -2.48
C ASN A 146 -22.23 5.98 -3.20
N GLY A 147 -21.74 5.60 -4.39
CA GLY A 147 -20.94 6.50 -5.22
C GLY A 147 -21.74 7.76 -5.59
N TRP A 148 -21.10 8.91 -5.43
CA TRP A 148 -21.59 10.15 -6.03
C TRP A 148 -21.19 10.16 -7.50
N ARG A 149 -22.16 10.31 -8.38
CA ARG A 149 -22.00 10.59 -9.80
C ARG A 149 -22.34 12.04 -10.07
N GLU A 150 -22.18 12.50 -11.29
CA GLU A 150 -22.58 13.87 -11.69
C GLU A 150 -24.06 14.12 -11.39
N GLU A 151 -24.91 13.11 -11.51
CA GLU A 151 -26.34 13.17 -11.26
C GLU A 151 -26.73 13.02 -9.79
N GLY A 152 -25.76 12.81 -8.90
CA GLY A 152 -25.99 12.57 -7.47
C GLY A 152 -25.65 11.15 -7.01
N PRO A 153 -26.07 10.75 -5.81
CA PRO A 153 -25.74 9.44 -5.26
C PRO A 153 -26.48 8.31 -5.99
N ASP A 154 -25.75 7.30 -6.40
CA ASP A 154 -26.28 6.09 -7.02
C ASP A 154 -26.54 5.01 -5.96
N PHE A 155 -27.79 4.79 -5.63
CA PHE A 155 -28.26 3.74 -4.72
C PHE A 155 -28.70 2.46 -5.43
N SER A 156 -28.60 2.37 -6.75
CA SER A 156 -29.10 1.23 -7.54
C SER A 156 -28.43 -0.09 -7.18
N GLY A 157 -27.17 -0.06 -6.74
CA GLY A 157 -26.41 -1.21 -6.26
C GLY A 157 -26.59 -1.55 -4.78
N ALA A 158 -27.30 -0.71 -4.03
CA ALA A 158 -27.51 -0.93 -2.60
C ALA A 158 -28.57 -2.00 -2.36
N LYS A 159 -28.15 -3.24 -2.23
CA LYS A 159 -29.04 -4.29 -1.72
C LYS A 159 -29.22 -4.06 -0.22
N ARG A 160 -30.43 -3.76 0.21
CA ARG A 160 -30.76 -3.78 1.64
C ARG A 160 -30.66 -5.22 2.11
N ASN A 161 -29.66 -5.51 2.92
CA ASN A 161 -29.66 -6.74 3.70
C ASN A 161 -30.80 -6.62 4.74
N PRO A 162 -31.76 -7.53 4.76
CA PRO A 162 -32.89 -7.49 5.69
C PRO A 162 -32.46 -7.55 7.17
N LEU A 163 -31.23 -7.96 7.45
CA LEU A 163 -30.69 -8.03 8.81
C LEU A 163 -29.89 -6.77 9.19
N GLY A 164 -29.76 -5.78 8.32
CA GLY A 164 -29.01 -4.55 8.59
C GLY A 164 -27.51 -4.74 8.74
N VAL A 165 -26.98 -5.90 8.37
CA VAL A 165 -25.56 -6.21 8.38
C VAL A 165 -25.01 -5.96 6.98
N PHE A 166 -23.92 -5.23 6.87
CA PHE A 166 -23.22 -5.04 5.60
C PHE A 166 -22.37 -6.28 5.32
N ASP A 167 -22.58 -6.91 4.17
CA ASP A 167 -21.74 -7.99 3.66
C ASP A 167 -20.36 -7.47 3.21
#